data_ce29dee3d7c5475b72b6c537202b4ad3
#
_entry.id   ce29dee3d7c5475b72b6c537202b4ad3
#
_cell.length_a   1.000
_cell.length_b   1.000
_cell.length_c   1.000
_cell.angle_alpha   90.00
_cell.angle_beta   90.00
_cell.angle_gamma   90.00
#
_symmetry.space_group_name_H-M   'P 1'
#
loop_
_entity.id
_entity.type
_entity.pdbx_description
1 polymer ?
#
loop_
_entity_poly.entity_id
_entity_poly.type
_entity_poly.pdbx_seq_one_letter_code
_entity_poly.pdbx_strand_id
1 'polypeptide(L)'
;MFSDMTLLQYINSEDRGFFLPDMGTNGLFLINKKAYEVYDSVDLQLELAKTMDKYFESDFIYSFCDGITFCETLGLETLRPDYDFPSVLTHTITDRDKLRKLDVPDPYTSGRMPLNIESLSVIS
;
A
#
# COMPACT_ATOMS: atom_id res chain seq x y z
N MET A 1 -16.96 -11.21 -11.81
CA MET A 1 -16.65 -9.94 -12.49
C MET A 1 -17.69 -8.91 -12.05
N PHE A 2 -17.25 -7.89 -11.31
CA PHE A 2 -18.16 -6.96 -10.60
C PHE A 2 -18.27 -5.60 -11.29
N SER A 3 -18.22 -5.58 -12.63
CA SER A 3 -18.07 -4.31 -13.41
C SER A 3 -19.18 -3.26 -13.20
N ASP A 4 -20.33 -3.66 -12.67
CA ASP A 4 -21.50 -2.77 -12.54
C ASP A 4 -22.05 -2.68 -11.11
N MET A 5 -21.37 -3.29 -10.13
CA MET A 5 -21.81 -3.34 -8.73
C MET A 5 -20.85 -2.54 -7.85
N THR A 6 -21.37 -1.64 -7.04
CA THR A 6 -20.56 -0.96 -6.02
C THR A 6 -20.20 -1.94 -4.88
N LEU A 7 -19.11 -1.65 -4.15
CA LEU A 7 -18.72 -2.43 -2.97
C LEU A 7 -19.88 -2.59 -1.97
N LEU A 8 -20.65 -1.53 -1.74
CA LEU A 8 -21.79 -1.56 -0.83
C LEU A 8 -22.92 -2.49 -1.36
N GLN A 9 -23.18 -2.49 -2.66
CA GLN A 9 -24.14 -3.39 -3.27
C GLN A 9 -23.69 -4.84 -3.15
N TYR A 10 -22.41 -5.11 -3.37
CA TYR A 10 -21.82 -6.44 -3.19
C TYR A 10 -21.96 -6.93 -1.74
N ILE A 11 -21.55 -6.12 -0.77
CA ILE A 11 -21.66 -6.48 0.66
C ILE A 11 -23.12 -6.75 1.06
N ASN A 12 -24.09 -6.01 0.54
CA ASN A 12 -25.51 -6.18 0.86
C ASN A 12 -26.19 -7.30 0.07
N SER A 13 -25.55 -7.85 -0.96
CA SER A 13 -26.12 -8.95 -1.76
C SER A 13 -25.97 -10.33 -1.13
N GLU A 14 -25.08 -10.45 -0.14
CA GLU A 14 -24.74 -11.70 0.53
C GLU A 14 -25.22 -11.68 1.99
N ASP A 15 -25.82 -12.78 2.44
CA ASP A 15 -26.23 -12.97 3.85
C ASP A 15 -25.12 -13.70 4.64
N ARG A 16 -23.90 -13.11 4.64
CA ARG A 16 -22.73 -13.64 5.34
C ARG A 16 -21.75 -12.56 5.72
N GLY A 17 -20.82 -12.85 6.61
CA GLY A 17 -19.66 -12.04 6.86
C GLY A 17 -18.65 -12.09 5.71
N PHE A 18 -17.83 -11.05 5.58
CA PHE A 18 -16.74 -10.97 4.62
C PHE A 18 -15.40 -11.06 5.33
N PHE A 19 -14.42 -11.65 4.66
CA PHE A 19 -13.08 -11.86 5.19
C PHE A 19 -12.05 -11.08 4.36
N LEU A 20 -11.36 -10.15 5.03
CA LEU A 20 -10.25 -9.38 4.46
C LEU A 20 -9.06 -9.49 5.43
N PRO A 21 -8.08 -10.37 5.19
CA PRO A 21 -6.92 -10.48 6.05
C PRO A 21 -5.95 -9.33 5.80
N ASP A 22 -5.76 -8.48 6.79
CA ASP A 22 -4.66 -7.52 6.79
C ASP A 22 -3.44 -8.18 7.42
N MET A 23 -2.58 -8.75 6.59
CA MET A 23 -1.36 -9.45 7.02
C MET A 23 -0.17 -8.50 7.19
N GLY A 24 -0.29 -7.27 6.73
CA GLY A 24 0.82 -6.34 6.76
C GLY A 24 2.09 -6.95 6.15
N THR A 25 3.22 -6.80 6.83
CA THR A 25 4.50 -7.37 6.40
C THR A 25 4.62 -8.89 6.61
N ASN A 26 3.71 -9.51 7.35
CA ASN A 26 3.77 -10.96 7.58
C ASN A 26 3.57 -11.78 6.29
N GLY A 27 2.83 -11.25 5.33
CA GLY A 27 2.65 -11.89 4.02
C GLY A 27 3.93 -12.04 3.19
N LEU A 28 4.97 -11.25 3.47
CA LEU A 28 6.25 -11.27 2.75
C LEU A 28 6.95 -12.64 2.82
N PHE A 29 6.76 -13.38 3.91
CA PHE A 29 7.31 -14.72 4.05
C PHE A 29 6.74 -15.72 3.05
N LEU A 30 5.55 -15.49 2.54
CA LEU A 30 4.91 -16.36 1.54
C LEU A 30 5.60 -16.28 0.18
N ILE A 31 6.20 -15.15 -0.16
CA ILE A 31 6.92 -14.94 -1.42
C ILE A 31 8.44 -14.86 -1.24
N ASN A 32 8.92 -15.03 0.01
CA ASN A 32 10.34 -14.97 0.37
C ASN A 32 11.04 -13.69 -0.12
N LYS A 33 10.42 -12.55 0.10
CA LYS A 33 10.92 -11.22 -0.28
C LYS A 33 11.05 -10.31 0.93
N LYS A 34 11.89 -9.28 0.78
CA LYS A 34 12.02 -8.22 1.77
C LYS A 34 11.01 -7.10 1.49
N ALA A 35 10.62 -6.39 2.53
CA ALA A 35 9.62 -5.32 2.43
C ALA A 35 10.00 -4.25 1.40
N TYR A 36 11.25 -3.77 1.39
CA TYR A 36 11.68 -2.74 0.46
C TYR A 36 11.66 -3.20 -1.00
N GLU A 37 11.89 -4.50 -1.29
CA GLU A 37 11.79 -5.03 -2.65
C GLU A 37 10.34 -4.93 -3.14
N VAL A 38 9.38 -5.28 -2.28
CA VAL A 38 7.95 -5.26 -2.62
C VAL A 38 7.43 -3.84 -2.72
N TYR A 39 7.83 -2.93 -1.83
CA TYR A 39 7.42 -1.52 -1.90
C TYR A 39 7.88 -0.82 -3.18
N ASP A 40 8.94 -1.28 -3.82
CA ASP A 40 9.52 -0.67 -5.01
C ASP A 40 9.18 -1.41 -6.32
N SER A 41 8.30 -2.42 -6.27
CA SER A 41 7.97 -3.24 -7.44
C SER A 41 6.49 -3.56 -7.54
N VAL A 42 5.85 -3.10 -8.61
CA VAL A 42 4.45 -3.42 -8.92
C VAL A 42 4.26 -4.93 -9.11
N ASP A 43 5.19 -5.59 -9.80
CA ASP A 43 5.13 -7.04 -10.04
C ASP A 43 5.16 -7.84 -8.73
N LEU A 44 6.02 -7.45 -7.79
CA LEU A 44 6.10 -8.13 -6.49
C LEU A 44 4.88 -7.83 -5.61
N GLN A 45 4.31 -6.65 -5.69
CA GLN A 45 3.05 -6.33 -5.01
C GLN A 45 1.91 -7.18 -5.56
N LEU A 46 1.84 -7.36 -6.89
CA LEU A 46 0.85 -8.22 -7.54
C LEU A 46 1.08 -9.70 -7.20
N GLU A 47 2.33 -10.17 -7.17
CA GLU A 47 2.68 -11.54 -6.74
C GLU A 47 2.23 -11.80 -5.30
N LEU A 48 2.52 -10.85 -4.40
CA LEU A 48 2.10 -10.94 -3.00
C LEU A 48 0.57 -10.98 -2.89
N ALA A 49 -0.13 -10.09 -3.57
CA ALA A 49 -1.59 -10.01 -3.55
C ALA A 49 -2.22 -11.34 -4.02
N LYS A 50 -1.77 -11.90 -5.15
CA LYS A 50 -2.22 -13.20 -5.67
C LYS A 50 -1.90 -14.36 -4.73
N THR A 51 -0.74 -14.31 -4.07
CA THR A 51 -0.34 -15.35 -3.14
C THR A 51 -1.20 -15.32 -1.87
N MET A 52 -1.47 -14.13 -1.37
CA MET A 52 -2.34 -13.91 -0.23
C MET A 52 -3.76 -14.38 -0.51
N ASP A 53 -4.33 -14.01 -1.66
CA ASP A 53 -5.66 -14.43 -2.10
C ASP A 53 -5.77 -15.97 -2.17
N LYS A 54 -4.79 -16.61 -2.80
CA LYS A 54 -4.72 -18.07 -2.89
C LYS A 54 -4.61 -18.77 -1.53
N TYR A 55 -3.88 -18.19 -0.58
CA TYR A 55 -3.67 -18.79 0.75
C TYR A 55 -4.87 -18.65 1.68
N PHE A 56 -5.55 -17.51 1.60
CA PHE A 56 -6.58 -17.16 2.58
C PHE A 56 -8.00 -17.16 2.00
N GLU A 57 -8.14 -17.37 0.67
CA GLU A 57 -9.46 -17.36 0.00
C GLU A 57 -10.26 -16.11 0.43
N SER A 58 -9.62 -14.95 0.39
CA SER A 58 -10.19 -13.70 0.88
C SER A 58 -11.27 -13.16 -0.06
N ASP A 59 -12.25 -12.48 0.48
CA ASP A 59 -13.29 -11.81 -0.33
C ASP A 59 -12.76 -10.55 -1.04
N PHE A 60 -11.66 -9.99 -0.55
CA PHE A 60 -11.04 -8.79 -1.10
C PHE A 60 -9.52 -8.93 -1.08
N ILE A 61 -8.88 -8.32 -2.08
CA ILE A 61 -7.43 -8.22 -2.16
C ILE A 61 -6.99 -6.87 -1.59
N TYR A 62 -5.98 -6.90 -0.73
CA TYR A 62 -5.38 -5.71 -0.15
C TYR A 62 -4.10 -5.33 -0.91
N SER A 63 -3.99 -4.08 -1.31
CA SER A 63 -2.76 -3.56 -1.92
C SER A 63 -1.69 -3.40 -0.84
N PHE A 64 -0.45 -3.86 -1.14
CA PHE A 64 0.69 -3.70 -0.25
C PHE A 64 1.27 -2.29 -0.38
N CYS A 65 0.60 -1.32 0.22
CA CYS A 65 1.05 0.07 0.28
C CYS A 65 1.30 0.49 1.73
N ASP A 66 2.15 1.49 1.90
CA ASP A 66 2.46 2.06 3.22
C ASP A 66 2.09 3.55 3.29
N GLY A 67 1.79 4.02 4.49
CA GLY A 67 1.49 5.42 4.75
C GLY A 67 2.71 6.35 4.71
N ILE A 68 3.93 5.81 4.62
CA ILE A 68 5.18 6.56 4.65
C ILE A 68 5.55 7.09 3.26
N THR A 69 5.03 6.52 2.20
CA THR A 69 5.21 7.03 0.83
C THR A 69 4.89 8.53 0.73
N PHE A 70 3.83 8.97 1.40
CA PHE A 70 3.49 10.41 1.44
C PHE A 70 4.51 11.23 2.20
N CYS A 71 5.03 10.72 3.32
CA CYS A 71 6.06 11.39 4.11
C CYS A 71 7.37 11.57 3.31
N GLU A 72 7.76 10.54 2.55
CA GLU A 72 8.95 10.61 1.66
C GLU A 72 8.81 11.71 0.62
N THR A 73 7.63 11.88 0.02
CA THR A 73 7.40 12.93 -0.98
C THR A 73 7.43 14.34 -0.40
N LEU A 74 7.19 14.49 0.90
CA LEU A 74 7.37 15.75 1.63
C LEU A 74 8.81 15.98 2.11
N GLY A 75 9.74 15.10 1.74
CA GLY A 75 11.17 15.22 2.06
C GLY A 75 11.56 14.77 3.45
N LEU A 76 10.72 13.94 4.11
CA LEU A 76 11.09 13.33 5.38
C LEU A 76 12.04 12.16 5.14
N GLU A 77 13.05 12.05 5.98
CA GLU A 77 13.96 10.90 5.98
C GLU A 77 13.26 9.68 6.61
N THR A 78 13.34 8.54 5.94
CA THR A 78 12.65 7.31 6.36
C THR A 78 13.61 6.16 6.55
N LEU A 79 13.29 5.29 7.52
CA LEU A 79 13.90 3.99 7.71
C LEU A 79 13.07 2.95 6.94
N ARG A 80 13.73 2.11 6.15
CA ARG A 80 13.10 1.04 5.37
C ARG A 80 13.67 -0.32 5.79
N PRO A 81 13.12 -0.96 6.83
CA PRO A 81 13.61 -2.24 7.33
C PRO A 81 13.29 -3.38 6.35
N ASP A 82 14.02 -4.51 6.50
CA ASP A 82 13.87 -5.67 5.63
C ASP A 82 12.51 -6.35 5.76
N TYR A 83 11.94 -6.41 6.96
CA TYR A 83 10.75 -7.21 7.28
C TYR A 83 9.70 -6.48 8.12
N ASP A 84 9.73 -5.15 8.10
CA ASP A 84 8.77 -4.33 8.83
C ASP A 84 8.32 -3.14 7.99
N PHE A 85 7.31 -2.42 8.47
CA PHE A 85 6.86 -1.19 7.83
C PHE A 85 7.93 -0.11 7.90
N PRO A 86 8.06 0.71 6.85
CA PRO A 86 8.92 1.88 6.92
C PRO A 86 8.41 2.86 7.98
N SER A 87 9.32 3.62 8.55
CA SER A 87 9.02 4.62 9.57
C SER A 87 9.78 5.92 9.33
N VAL A 88 9.26 7.03 9.85
CA VAL A 88 9.95 8.33 9.76
C VAL A 88 11.10 8.35 10.76
N LEU A 89 12.32 8.64 10.26
CA LEU A 89 13.52 8.79 11.10
C LEU A 89 13.60 10.18 11.72
N THR A 90 13.32 11.22 10.93
CA THR A 90 13.50 12.60 11.35
C THR A 90 12.26 13.43 11.02
N HIS A 91 11.86 14.27 11.97
CA HIS A 91 10.78 15.23 11.79
C HIS A 91 11.35 16.57 11.36
N THR A 92 11.43 16.80 10.05
CA THR A 92 11.98 18.05 9.48
C THR A 92 11.03 19.23 9.60
N ILE A 93 9.73 18.97 9.70
CA ILE A 93 8.68 19.99 9.81
C ILE A 93 8.43 20.26 11.28
N THR A 94 9.19 21.22 11.85
CA THR A 94 9.17 21.51 13.28
C THR A 94 8.41 22.78 13.63
N ASP A 95 8.06 23.59 12.63
CA ASP A 95 7.38 24.86 12.82
C ASP A 95 6.42 25.20 11.68
N ARG A 96 5.58 26.22 11.92
CA ARG A 96 4.53 26.63 10.98
C ARG A 96 5.09 27.22 9.67
N ASP A 97 6.26 27.81 9.71
CA ASP A 97 6.84 28.45 8.52
C ASP A 97 7.42 27.41 7.57
N LYS A 98 8.00 26.33 8.11
CA LYS A 98 8.38 25.16 7.31
C LYS A 98 7.17 24.48 6.70
N LEU A 99 6.08 24.29 7.47
CA LEU A 99 4.85 23.72 6.97
C LEU A 99 4.25 24.53 5.79
N ARG A 100 4.29 25.86 5.87
CA ARG A 100 3.76 26.74 4.82
C ARG A 100 4.57 26.71 3.52
N LYS A 101 5.82 26.27 3.58
CA LYS A 101 6.72 26.16 2.42
C LYS A 101 6.66 24.81 1.72
N LEU A 102 5.89 23.87 2.26
CA LEU A 102 5.71 22.57 1.60
C LEU A 102 4.83 22.75 0.38
N ASP A 103 5.30 22.23 -0.72
CA ASP A 103 4.49 22.04 -1.91
C ASP A 103 3.65 20.75 -1.77
N VAL A 104 2.46 20.78 -2.33
CA VAL A 104 1.62 19.55 -2.42
C VAL A 104 2.23 18.66 -3.49
N PRO A 105 2.68 17.44 -3.15
CA PRO A 105 3.30 16.55 -4.13
C PRO A 105 2.28 16.10 -5.17
N ASP A 106 2.72 16.05 -6.42
CA ASP A 106 1.92 15.48 -7.51
C ASP A 106 1.95 13.93 -7.41
N PRO A 107 0.80 13.26 -7.23
CA PRO A 107 0.75 11.82 -7.04
C PRO A 107 1.21 11.01 -8.26
N TYR A 108 1.25 11.63 -9.45
CA TYR A 108 1.68 10.97 -10.68
C TYR A 108 3.18 11.08 -10.96
N THR A 109 3.91 11.92 -10.20
CA THR A 109 5.33 12.17 -10.47
C THR A 109 6.21 12.14 -9.23
N SER A 110 5.63 12.18 -8.02
CA SER A 110 6.39 12.34 -6.78
C SER A 110 6.67 11.00 -6.09
N GLY A 111 7.96 10.71 -5.86
CA GLY A 111 8.42 9.56 -5.08
C GLY A 111 7.85 8.23 -5.55
N ARG A 112 7.34 7.42 -4.62
CA ARG A 112 6.70 6.12 -4.90
C ARG A 112 5.18 6.20 -5.14
N MET A 113 4.58 7.39 -5.13
CA MET A 113 3.14 7.54 -5.38
C MET A 113 2.70 6.97 -6.74
N PRO A 114 3.42 7.23 -7.87
CA PRO A 114 3.07 6.64 -9.17
C PRO A 114 3.01 5.12 -9.14
N LEU A 115 3.98 4.49 -8.46
CA LEU A 115 4.05 3.04 -8.31
C LEU A 115 2.84 2.49 -7.54
N ASN A 116 2.42 3.17 -6.48
CA ASN A 116 1.23 2.77 -5.72
C ASN A 116 -0.05 2.89 -6.55
N ILE A 117 -0.16 3.94 -7.38
CA ILE A 117 -1.30 4.10 -8.31
C ILE A 117 -1.31 2.98 -9.35
N GLU A 118 -0.16 2.67 -9.93
CA GLU A 118 -0.02 1.58 -10.91
C GLU A 118 -0.36 0.23 -10.28
N SER A 119 0.14 -0.05 -9.09
CA SER A 119 -0.16 -1.27 -8.34
C SER A 119 -1.66 -1.46 -8.13
N LEU A 120 -2.37 -0.41 -7.71
CA LEU A 120 -3.82 -0.46 -7.56
C LEU A 120 -4.53 -0.76 -8.87
N SER A 121 -4.05 -0.21 -10.00
CA SER A 121 -4.66 -0.44 -11.30
C SER A 121 -4.47 -1.85 -11.86
N VAL A 122 -3.43 -2.57 -11.45
CA VAL A 122 -3.17 -3.95 -11.89
C VAL A 122 -3.74 -5.00 -10.95
N ILE A 123 -4.05 -4.62 -9.69
CA ILE A 123 -4.70 -5.49 -8.71
C ILE A 123 -6.22 -5.46 -8.87
N SER A 124 -6.78 -4.33 -9.28
CA SER A 124 -8.22 -4.17 -9.54
C SER A 124 -8.63 -4.85 -10.85
#